data_08200c2f45c5b8dff667cde6dcdf1681
#
_entry.id   08200c2f45c5b8dff667cde6dcdf1681
#
_cell.length_a   1.000
_cell.length_b   1.000
_cell.length_c   1.000
_cell.angle_alpha   90.00
_cell.angle_beta   90.00
_cell.angle_gamma   90.00
#
_symmetry.space_group_name_H-M   'P 1'
#
loop_
_entity.id
_entity.type
_entity.pdbx_description
1 polymer ?
#
loop_
_entity_poly.entity_id
_entity_poly.type
_entity_poly.pdbx_seq_one_letter_code
_entity_poly.pdbx_strand_id
1 'polypeptide(L)'
;GLDKAILSDTVGFVSDLPTQLIAAFRATLEEVLSADLIVHVRDIAHPDSEAQRDDVLDVLGELGVTGEAALERGEGTSEPPPIIEAWNKLDLLDADSMSLVREQAARREDVVILSALTGEGMDQLQRMISDHMTRGAKVYTFSIPVADGASLAWLHEHGEVLRSETGDDMTNVEVRLSDASFARFTKSDFA
;
A
#
# COMPACT_ATOMS: atom_id res chain seq x y z
N GLY A 1 7.44 -13.12 -8.38
CA GLY A 1 7.55 -11.98 -7.44
C GLY A 1 7.29 -10.69 -8.17
N LEU A 2 7.06 -9.61 -7.45
CA LEU A 2 6.94 -8.26 -8.02
C LEU A 2 8.28 -7.86 -8.64
N ASP A 3 8.28 -7.53 -9.92
CA ASP A 3 9.47 -7.03 -10.59
C ASP A 3 9.70 -5.53 -10.31
N LYS A 4 8.64 -4.80 -9.94
CA LYS A 4 8.69 -3.36 -9.65
C LYS A 4 7.55 -2.95 -8.71
N ALA A 5 7.86 -2.12 -7.73
CA ALA A 5 6.90 -1.39 -6.91
C ALA A 5 7.36 0.06 -6.76
N ILE A 6 6.41 0.99 -6.69
CA ILE A 6 6.68 2.40 -6.38
C ILE A 6 6.46 2.57 -4.88
N LEU A 7 7.45 3.09 -4.19
CA LEU A 7 7.38 3.43 -2.77
C LEU A 7 7.35 4.96 -2.66
N SER A 8 6.26 5.48 -2.11
CA SER A 8 6.16 6.91 -1.75
C SER A 8 6.33 7.06 -0.24
N ASP A 9 7.23 7.95 0.18
CA ASP A 9 7.40 8.33 1.58
C ASP A 9 6.56 9.57 1.86
N THR A 10 5.82 9.55 2.97
CA THR A 10 5.03 10.69 3.42
C THR A 10 5.77 11.47 4.51
N VAL A 11 5.41 12.73 4.71
CA VAL A 11 5.89 13.47 5.89
C VAL A 11 5.37 12.76 7.14
N GLY A 12 6.27 12.45 8.09
CA GLY A 12 5.91 11.76 9.31
C GLY A 12 4.80 12.47 10.09
N PHE A 13 3.89 11.70 10.67
CA PHE A 13 2.84 12.24 11.55
C PHE A 13 3.50 12.85 12.80
N VAL A 14 3.13 14.10 13.09
CA VAL A 14 3.48 14.80 14.32
C VAL A 14 2.25 14.77 15.20
N SER A 15 2.37 14.26 16.44
CA SER A 15 1.32 14.33 17.45
C SER A 15 0.83 15.78 17.58
N ASP A 16 -0.47 16.00 17.72
CA ASP A 16 -1.09 17.34 17.77
C ASP A 16 -1.00 18.15 16.46
N LEU A 17 -1.29 17.54 15.32
CA LEU A 17 -1.42 18.29 14.07
C LEU A 17 -2.58 19.30 14.14
N PRO A 18 -2.30 20.62 14.06
CA PRO A 18 -3.36 21.60 13.94
C PRO A 18 -4.23 21.31 12.70
N THR A 19 -5.55 21.43 12.84
CA THR A 19 -6.53 21.21 11.75
C THR A 19 -6.22 21.99 10.46
N GLN A 20 -5.48 23.10 10.56
CA GLN A 20 -5.00 23.89 9.41
C GLN A 20 -3.89 23.17 8.61
N LEU A 21 -3.08 22.34 9.26
CA LEU A 21 -2.06 21.51 8.60
C LEU A 21 -2.68 20.31 7.90
N ILE A 22 -3.76 19.74 8.41
CA ILE A 22 -4.50 18.66 7.74
C ILE A 22 -4.93 19.08 6.33
N ALA A 23 -5.35 20.33 6.14
CA ALA A 23 -5.71 20.87 4.82
C ALA A 23 -4.50 20.99 3.87
N ALA A 24 -3.31 21.32 4.40
CA ALA A 24 -2.07 21.36 3.61
C ALA A 24 -1.53 19.96 3.28
N PHE A 25 -1.77 18.99 4.16
CA PHE A 25 -1.43 17.57 3.97
C PHE A 25 -2.37 16.85 3.00
N ARG A 26 -3.55 17.41 2.69
CA ARG A 26 -4.53 16.75 1.82
C ARG A 26 -3.96 16.33 0.47
N ALA A 27 -3.11 17.13 -0.15
CA ALA A 27 -2.48 16.78 -1.43
C ALA A 27 -1.54 15.57 -1.32
N THR A 28 -0.81 15.44 -0.20
CA THR A 28 0.07 14.28 0.07
C THR A 28 -0.76 13.05 0.47
N LEU A 29 -1.92 13.26 1.10
CA LEU A 29 -2.83 12.22 1.55
C LEU A 29 -3.70 11.66 0.40
N GLU A 30 -3.85 12.37 -0.72
CA GLU A 30 -4.46 11.83 -1.95
C GLU A 30 -3.64 10.66 -2.51
N GLU A 31 -2.30 10.66 -2.34
CA GLU A 31 -1.44 9.53 -2.68
C GLU A 31 -1.75 8.30 -1.81
N VAL A 32 -2.03 8.49 -0.53
CA VAL A 32 -2.42 7.41 0.40
C VAL A 32 -3.72 6.74 -0.05
N LEU A 33 -4.70 7.53 -0.51
CA LEU A 33 -5.98 7.01 -1.01
C LEU A 33 -5.84 6.22 -2.31
N SER A 34 -4.81 6.51 -3.10
CA SER A 34 -4.53 5.84 -4.37
C SER A 34 -3.53 4.69 -4.25
N ALA A 35 -2.95 4.48 -3.06
CA ALA A 35 -2.00 3.40 -2.82
C ALA A 35 -2.67 2.02 -2.96
N ASP A 36 -1.90 1.03 -3.40
CA ASP A 36 -2.34 -0.37 -3.42
C ASP A 36 -2.13 -1.06 -2.06
N LEU A 37 -1.24 -0.50 -1.23
CA LEU A 37 -0.90 -0.97 0.10
C LEU A 37 -0.34 0.19 0.93
N ILE A 38 -0.72 0.28 2.19
CA ILE A 38 -0.15 1.21 3.16
C ILE A 38 0.76 0.44 4.11
N VAL A 39 1.98 0.94 4.30
CA VAL A 39 2.91 0.46 5.32
C VAL A 39 2.98 1.49 6.44
N HIS A 40 2.30 1.20 7.56
CA HIS A 40 2.35 2.05 8.75
C HIS A 40 3.58 1.70 9.59
N VAL A 41 4.60 2.55 9.54
CA VAL A 41 5.85 2.37 10.29
C VAL A 41 5.70 2.95 11.70
N ARG A 42 5.90 2.11 12.73
CA ARG A 42 5.76 2.49 14.14
C ARG A 42 7.10 2.41 14.86
N ASP A 43 7.38 3.35 15.75
CA ASP A 43 8.45 3.24 16.73
C ASP A 43 7.97 2.43 17.93
N ILE A 44 8.28 1.12 17.94
CA ILE A 44 7.78 0.22 18.99
C ILE A 44 8.52 0.41 20.32
N ALA A 45 9.67 1.09 20.31
CA ALA A 45 10.43 1.40 21.53
C ALA A 45 9.93 2.69 22.21
N HIS A 46 9.07 3.49 21.52
CA HIS A 46 8.53 4.71 22.09
C HIS A 46 7.43 4.39 23.11
N PRO A 47 7.42 5.03 24.31
CA PRO A 47 6.41 4.76 25.34
C PRO A 47 4.98 5.06 24.88
N ASP A 48 4.81 6.05 24.00
CA ASP A 48 3.49 6.44 23.45
C ASP A 48 3.17 5.79 22.08
N SER A 49 3.85 4.69 21.73
CA SER A 49 3.70 4.04 20.42
C SER A 49 2.25 3.67 20.09
N GLU A 50 1.47 3.23 21.08
CA GLU A 50 0.05 2.91 20.88
C GLU A 50 -0.79 4.18 20.63
N ALA A 51 -0.57 5.25 21.41
CA ALA A 51 -1.27 6.51 21.20
C ALA A 51 -0.97 7.11 19.83
N GLN A 52 0.31 7.09 19.41
CA GLN A 52 0.71 7.54 18.07
C GLN A 52 0.08 6.70 16.96
N ARG A 53 -0.08 5.39 17.18
CA ARG A 53 -0.80 4.53 16.24
C ARG A 53 -2.27 4.95 16.11
N ASP A 54 -2.93 5.19 17.23
CA ASP A 54 -4.34 5.55 17.24
C ASP A 54 -4.55 6.91 16.55
N ASP A 55 -3.69 7.91 16.79
CA ASP A 55 -3.69 9.20 16.09
C ASP A 55 -3.60 9.01 14.56
N VAL A 56 -2.72 8.13 14.08
CA VAL A 56 -2.57 7.83 12.64
C VAL A 56 -3.83 7.17 12.09
N LEU A 57 -4.41 6.21 12.80
CA LEU A 57 -5.62 5.51 12.37
C LEU A 57 -6.83 6.44 12.34
N ASP A 58 -6.93 7.39 13.27
CA ASP A 58 -7.98 8.41 13.28
C ASP A 58 -7.89 9.28 12.03
N VAL A 59 -6.70 9.76 11.68
CA VAL A 59 -6.49 10.53 10.44
C VAL A 59 -6.80 9.71 9.20
N LEU A 60 -6.39 8.43 9.14
CA LEU A 60 -6.74 7.54 8.05
C LEU A 60 -8.26 7.30 7.97
N GLY A 61 -8.94 7.29 9.12
CA GLY A 61 -10.40 7.24 9.23
C GLY A 61 -11.08 8.48 8.66
N GLU A 62 -10.60 9.68 9.00
CA GLU A 62 -11.10 10.95 8.45
C GLU A 62 -10.91 11.05 6.93
N LEU A 63 -9.87 10.40 6.40
CA LEU A 63 -9.62 10.29 4.96
C LEU A 63 -10.49 9.22 4.28
N GLY A 64 -11.22 8.41 5.05
CA GLY A 64 -12.01 7.32 4.54
C GLY A 64 -11.19 6.10 4.11
N VAL A 65 -9.97 5.93 4.63
CA VAL A 65 -9.15 4.72 4.42
C VAL A 65 -9.59 3.61 5.37
N THR A 66 -10.00 3.98 6.60
CA THR A 66 -10.45 3.06 7.65
C THR A 66 -11.84 3.45 8.17
N GLY A 67 -12.46 2.58 8.98
CA GLY A 67 -13.71 2.87 9.68
C GLY A 67 -14.96 2.90 8.80
N GLU A 68 -16.04 3.50 9.33
CA GLU A 68 -17.34 3.57 8.66
C GLU A 68 -17.29 4.39 7.36
N ALA A 69 -16.47 5.44 7.31
CA ALA A 69 -16.28 6.26 6.11
C ALA A 69 -15.71 5.47 4.92
N ALA A 70 -14.95 4.42 5.17
CA ALA A 70 -14.46 3.51 4.13
C ALA A 70 -15.60 2.65 3.54
N LEU A 71 -16.61 2.31 4.36
CA LEU A 71 -17.78 1.51 3.96
C LEU A 71 -18.84 2.34 3.23
N GLU A 72 -18.90 3.65 3.51
CA GLU A 72 -19.85 4.58 2.88
C GLU A 72 -19.42 5.04 1.48
N ARG A 73 -18.23 4.66 1.02
CA ARG A 73 -17.80 4.87 -0.37
C ARG A 73 -18.76 4.12 -1.27
N GLY A 74 -19.54 4.88 -2.06
CA GLY A 74 -20.61 4.37 -2.89
C GLY A 74 -20.17 3.29 -3.90
N GLU A 75 -21.15 2.57 -4.46
CA GLU A 75 -20.93 1.60 -5.54
C GLU A 75 -20.06 2.25 -6.64
N GLY A 76 -18.86 1.70 -6.84
CA GLY A 76 -17.93 2.19 -7.86
C GLY A 76 -16.59 2.70 -7.31
N THR A 77 -16.40 2.87 -6.01
CA THR A 77 -15.07 3.16 -5.43
C THR A 77 -14.29 1.87 -5.17
N SER A 78 -12.96 1.93 -5.35
CA SER A 78 -12.07 0.82 -5.01
C SER A 78 -12.15 0.53 -3.52
N GLU A 79 -11.99 -0.73 -3.11
CA GLU A 79 -11.79 -1.07 -1.71
C GLU A 79 -10.65 -0.23 -1.13
N PRO A 80 -10.74 0.16 0.17
CA PRO A 80 -9.66 0.89 0.80
C PRO A 80 -8.37 0.04 0.78
N PRO A 81 -7.19 0.69 0.64
CA PRO A 81 -5.93 -0.02 0.62
C PRO A 81 -5.73 -0.78 1.93
N PRO A 82 -5.24 -2.03 1.89
CA PRO A 82 -4.87 -2.76 3.09
C PRO A 82 -3.72 -2.04 3.81
N ILE A 83 -3.69 -2.18 5.14
CA ILE A 83 -2.66 -1.59 5.98
C ILE A 83 -1.88 -2.72 6.64
N ILE A 84 -0.54 -2.68 6.53
CA ILE A 84 0.36 -3.50 7.33
C ILE A 84 1.12 -2.61 8.30
N GLU A 85 1.36 -3.08 9.53
CA GLU A 85 2.16 -2.37 10.52
C GLU A 85 3.60 -2.90 10.49
N ALA A 86 4.57 -2.00 10.32
CA ALA A 86 5.99 -2.28 10.46
C ALA A 86 6.46 -1.75 11.83
N TRP A 87 6.60 -2.63 12.81
CA TRP A 87 7.05 -2.30 14.16
C TRP A 87 8.56 -2.19 14.17
N ASN A 88 9.04 -0.97 14.01
CA ASN A 88 10.46 -0.63 13.85
C ASN A 88 11.12 -0.32 15.19
N LYS A 89 12.46 -0.26 15.15
CA LYS A 89 13.37 0.00 16.28
C LYS A 89 13.45 -1.14 17.30
N LEU A 90 13.32 -2.37 16.80
CA LEU A 90 13.46 -3.58 17.59
C LEU A 90 14.81 -3.64 18.36
N ASP A 91 15.86 -3.05 17.80
CA ASP A 91 17.19 -2.93 18.35
C ASP A 91 17.28 -2.11 19.64
N LEU A 92 16.26 -1.31 19.96
CA LEU A 92 16.21 -0.50 21.19
C LEU A 92 15.51 -1.19 22.35
N LEU A 93 14.89 -2.37 22.12
CA LEU A 93 14.16 -3.11 23.15
C LEU A 93 15.11 -3.96 24.01
N ASP A 94 14.82 -4.04 25.31
CA ASP A 94 15.41 -5.05 26.17
C ASP A 94 14.84 -6.45 25.92
N ALA A 95 15.42 -7.49 26.51
CA ALA A 95 15.04 -8.87 26.26
C ALA A 95 13.59 -9.19 26.64
N ASP A 96 13.09 -8.61 27.72
CA ASP A 96 11.73 -8.86 28.20
C ASP A 96 10.70 -8.18 27.28
N SER A 97 10.92 -6.92 26.95
CA SER A 97 10.10 -6.15 26.00
C SER A 97 10.10 -6.82 24.59
N MET A 98 11.26 -7.27 24.15
CA MET A 98 11.42 -8.01 22.89
C MET A 98 10.55 -9.27 22.86
N SER A 99 10.52 -10.04 23.94
CA SER A 99 9.71 -11.27 24.03
C SER A 99 8.22 -10.95 23.92
N LEU A 100 7.76 -9.92 24.61
CA LEU A 100 6.36 -9.48 24.58
C LEU A 100 5.95 -8.98 23.19
N VAL A 101 6.77 -8.16 22.57
CA VAL A 101 6.53 -7.64 21.21
C VAL A 101 6.45 -8.78 20.19
N ARG A 102 7.35 -9.75 20.27
CA ARG A 102 7.31 -10.93 19.39
C ARG A 102 6.05 -11.77 19.59
N GLU A 103 5.61 -11.95 20.83
CA GLU A 103 4.37 -12.66 21.14
C GLU A 103 3.13 -11.91 20.60
N GLN A 104 3.08 -10.60 20.75
CA GLN A 104 2.00 -9.77 20.22
C GLN A 104 1.96 -9.81 18.69
N ALA A 105 3.10 -9.63 18.04
CA ALA A 105 3.20 -9.66 16.58
C ALA A 105 2.82 -11.02 16.01
N ALA A 106 3.17 -12.14 16.67
CA ALA A 106 2.86 -13.49 16.22
C ALA A 106 1.35 -13.79 16.17
N ARG A 107 0.52 -12.99 16.84
CA ARG A 107 -0.96 -13.11 16.85
C ARG A 107 -1.63 -12.33 15.72
N ARG A 108 -0.85 -11.59 14.93
CA ARG A 108 -1.34 -10.70 13.89
C ARG A 108 -0.67 -11.02 12.56
N GLU A 109 -1.49 -11.14 11.51
CA GLU A 109 -1.01 -11.41 10.15
C GLU A 109 -0.59 -10.14 9.39
N ASP A 110 -1.01 -8.98 9.90
CA ASP A 110 -0.79 -7.66 9.33
C ASP A 110 0.40 -6.92 9.98
N VAL A 111 1.20 -7.58 10.80
CA VAL A 111 2.31 -6.98 11.56
C VAL A 111 3.63 -7.66 11.20
N VAL A 112 4.66 -6.85 11.00
CA VAL A 112 6.05 -7.29 10.93
C VAL A 112 6.89 -6.50 11.93
N ILE A 113 7.76 -7.20 12.66
CA ILE A 113 8.73 -6.56 13.56
C ILE A 113 10.08 -6.44 12.85
N LEU A 114 10.72 -5.30 12.98
CA LEU A 114 11.97 -5.03 12.29
C LEU A 114 12.86 -4.00 13.01
N SER A 115 14.09 -3.94 12.58
CA SER A 115 15.00 -2.81 12.82
C SER A 115 15.56 -2.33 11.49
N ALA A 116 15.18 -1.14 11.07
CA ALA A 116 15.75 -0.51 9.88
C ALA A 116 17.24 -0.21 10.05
N LEU A 117 17.72 -0.07 11.30
CA LEU A 117 19.14 0.18 11.60
C LEU A 117 20.01 -1.06 11.38
N THR A 118 19.53 -2.23 11.83
CA THR A 118 20.30 -3.49 11.75
C THR A 118 19.96 -4.31 10.51
N GLY A 119 18.83 -4.05 9.88
CA GLY A 119 18.29 -4.84 8.78
C GLY A 119 17.46 -6.05 9.23
N GLU A 120 17.36 -6.32 10.53
CA GLU A 120 16.55 -7.43 11.06
C GLU A 120 15.08 -7.23 10.65
N GLY A 121 14.43 -8.28 10.13
CA GLY A 121 13.02 -8.27 9.73
C GLY A 121 12.72 -7.63 8.36
N MET A 122 13.69 -6.97 7.70
CA MET A 122 13.47 -6.32 6.41
C MET A 122 13.06 -7.30 5.31
N ASP A 123 13.65 -8.51 5.29
CA ASP A 123 13.25 -9.55 4.33
C ASP A 123 11.81 -10.02 4.56
N GLN A 124 11.33 -10.00 5.81
CA GLN A 124 9.96 -10.35 6.13
C GLN A 124 9.00 -9.26 5.67
N LEU A 125 9.36 -7.97 5.85
CA LEU A 125 8.58 -6.85 5.33
C LEU A 125 8.46 -6.93 3.81
N GLN A 126 9.56 -7.16 3.10
CA GLN A 126 9.56 -7.29 1.64
C GLN A 126 8.65 -8.42 1.17
N ARG A 127 8.72 -9.57 1.83
CA ARG A 127 7.82 -10.70 1.51
C ARG A 127 6.37 -10.34 1.76
N MET A 128 6.04 -9.73 2.90
CA MET A 128 4.68 -9.33 3.24
C MET A 128 4.11 -8.33 2.22
N ILE A 129 4.90 -7.34 1.80
CA ILE A 129 4.53 -6.39 0.73
C ILE A 129 4.28 -7.17 -0.58
N SER A 130 5.22 -8.04 -0.99
CA SER A 130 5.08 -8.82 -2.22
C SER A 130 3.84 -9.69 -2.20
N ASP A 131 3.55 -10.35 -1.09
CA ASP A 131 2.37 -11.20 -0.93
C ASP A 131 1.06 -10.40 -1.01
N HIS A 132 1.02 -9.21 -0.41
CA HIS A 132 -0.13 -8.31 -0.51
C HIS A 132 -0.35 -7.81 -1.94
N MET A 133 0.70 -7.36 -2.59
CA MET A 133 0.64 -6.83 -3.95
C MET A 133 0.29 -7.89 -5.01
N THR A 134 0.64 -9.16 -4.76
CA THR A 134 0.33 -10.28 -5.65
C THR A 134 -0.93 -11.04 -5.25
N ARG A 135 -1.49 -10.79 -4.07
CA ARG A 135 -2.70 -11.45 -3.58
C ARG A 135 -3.88 -11.14 -4.51
N GLY A 136 -4.50 -12.19 -5.04
CA GLY A 136 -5.62 -12.05 -5.98
C GLY A 136 -5.21 -11.61 -7.38
N ALA A 137 -3.91 -11.45 -7.67
CA ALA A 137 -3.46 -11.09 -9.00
C ALA A 137 -3.80 -12.19 -10.01
N LYS A 138 -4.50 -11.82 -11.08
CA LYS A 138 -4.92 -12.70 -12.18
C LYS A 138 -4.27 -12.24 -13.47
N VAL A 139 -4.14 -13.18 -14.39
CA VAL A 139 -3.65 -12.87 -15.73
C VAL A 139 -4.82 -12.47 -16.60
N TYR A 140 -4.72 -11.29 -17.21
CA TYR A 140 -5.70 -10.74 -18.15
C TYR A 140 -5.05 -10.53 -19.52
N THR A 141 -5.87 -10.61 -20.55
CA THR A 141 -5.45 -10.27 -21.92
C THR A 141 -6.26 -9.07 -22.39
N PHE A 142 -5.55 -8.02 -22.79
CA PHE A 142 -6.14 -6.81 -23.36
C PHE A 142 -5.69 -6.65 -24.81
N SER A 143 -6.62 -6.20 -25.68
CA SER A 143 -6.32 -5.77 -27.02
C SER A 143 -6.42 -4.23 -27.04
N ILE A 144 -5.29 -3.56 -27.16
CA ILE A 144 -5.16 -2.10 -27.04
C ILE A 144 -4.82 -1.54 -28.42
N PRO A 145 -5.52 -0.50 -28.91
CA PRO A 145 -5.13 0.17 -30.15
C PRO A 145 -3.67 0.63 -30.09
N VAL A 146 -2.91 0.45 -31.19
CA VAL A 146 -1.50 0.86 -31.27
C VAL A 146 -1.33 2.36 -31.00
N ALA A 147 -2.37 3.16 -31.32
CA ALA A 147 -2.39 4.59 -31.04
C ALA A 147 -2.57 4.95 -29.54
N ASP A 148 -3.04 4.00 -28.72
CA ASP A 148 -3.29 4.19 -27.28
C ASP A 148 -2.05 3.80 -26.47
N GLY A 149 -1.02 4.60 -26.58
CA GLY A 149 0.20 4.42 -25.79
C GLY A 149 -0.02 4.66 -24.27
N ALA A 150 -1.05 5.40 -23.89
CA ALA A 150 -1.35 5.70 -22.48
C ALA A 150 -1.81 4.44 -21.73
N SER A 151 -2.77 3.69 -22.29
CA SER A 151 -3.20 2.41 -21.72
C SER A 151 -2.07 1.39 -21.62
N LEU A 152 -1.22 1.32 -22.65
CA LEU A 152 -0.07 0.43 -22.63
C LEU A 152 0.94 0.81 -21.55
N ALA A 153 1.26 2.11 -21.44
CA ALA A 153 2.16 2.63 -20.41
C ALA A 153 1.60 2.36 -19.00
N TRP A 154 0.30 2.56 -18.81
CA TRP A 154 -0.35 2.29 -17.54
C TRP A 154 -0.26 0.82 -17.13
N LEU A 155 -0.48 -0.12 -18.06
CA LEU A 155 -0.33 -1.56 -17.78
C LEU A 155 1.10 -1.94 -17.41
N HIS A 156 2.11 -1.32 -18.03
CA HIS A 156 3.51 -1.52 -17.67
C HIS A 156 3.88 -0.92 -16.32
N GLU A 157 3.18 0.13 -15.90
CA GLU A 157 3.43 0.79 -14.61
C GLU A 157 2.74 0.06 -13.43
N HIS A 158 1.53 -0.48 -13.66
CA HIS A 158 0.67 -1.00 -12.59
C HIS A 158 0.46 -2.52 -12.65
N GLY A 159 1.10 -3.22 -13.59
CA GLY A 159 1.01 -4.68 -13.76
C GLY A 159 2.32 -5.32 -14.19
N GLU A 160 2.38 -6.64 -14.05
CA GLU A 160 3.47 -7.46 -14.61
C GLU A 160 3.08 -7.90 -16.02
N VAL A 161 3.66 -7.25 -17.05
CA VAL A 161 3.42 -7.61 -18.43
C VAL A 161 4.17 -8.89 -18.76
N LEU A 162 3.44 -9.99 -18.97
CA LEU A 162 3.99 -11.31 -19.28
C LEU A 162 4.30 -11.47 -20.76
N ARG A 163 3.48 -10.87 -21.61
CA ARG A 163 3.62 -10.93 -23.07
C ARG A 163 3.00 -9.69 -23.69
N SER A 164 3.64 -9.15 -24.72
CA SER A 164 3.12 -8.07 -25.55
C SER A 164 3.42 -8.36 -27.01
N GLU A 165 2.38 -8.39 -27.85
CA GLU A 165 2.49 -8.61 -29.28
C GLU A 165 1.77 -7.49 -30.03
N THR A 166 2.54 -6.71 -30.79
CA THR A 166 2.01 -5.61 -31.59
C THR A 166 1.72 -6.09 -33.00
N GLY A 167 0.45 -6.00 -33.41
CA GLY A 167 0.00 -6.16 -34.78
C GLY A 167 -0.10 -4.82 -35.52
N ASP A 168 -0.79 -4.81 -36.66
CA ASP A 168 -0.92 -3.60 -37.48
C ASP A 168 -1.78 -2.51 -36.79
N ASP A 169 -2.89 -2.88 -36.15
CA ASP A 169 -3.85 -1.95 -35.54
C ASP A 169 -3.94 -2.09 -34.01
N MET A 170 -3.62 -3.26 -33.47
CA MET A 170 -3.80 -3.60 -32.07
C MET A 170 -2.54 -4.22 -31.46
N THR A 171 -2.28 -3.89 -30.21
CA THR A 171 -1.30 -4.56 -29.35
C THR A 171 -2.03 -5.47 -28.38
N ASN A 172 -1.77 -6.78 -28.44
CA ASN A 172 -2.27 -7.75 -27.48
C ASN A 172 -1.31 -7.87 -26.32
N VAL A 173 -1.78 -7.58 -25.11
CA VAL A 173 -0.98 -7.58 -23.89
C VAL A 173 -1.56 -8.60 -22.92
N GLU A 174 -0.72 -9.55 -22.51
CA GLU A 174 -0.99 -10.46 -21.40
C GLU A 174 -0.30 -9.91 -20.16
N VAL A 175 -1.09 -9.53 -19.16
CA VAL A 175 -0.61 -8.83 -17.98
C VAL A 175 -1.22 -9.42 -16.71
N ARG A 176 -0.41 -9.57 -15.68
CA ARG A 176 -0.87 -9.93 -14.35
C ARG A 176 -1.20 -8.65 -13.58
N LEU A 177 -2.46 -8.52 -13.14
CA LEU A 177 -2.96 -7.39 -12.38
C LEU A 177 -3.60 -7.85 -11.07
N SER A 178 -3.47 -7.06 -10.02
CA SER A 178 -4.30 -7.19 -8.83
C SER A 178 -5.76 -6.86 -9.16
N ASP A 179 -6.70 -7.33 -8.35
CA ASP A 179 -8.12 -7.02 -8.55
C ASP A 179 -8.36 -5.49 -8.48
N ALA A 180 -7.60 -4.76 -7.64
CA ALA A 180 -7.65 -3.30 -7.55
C ALA A 180 -7.15 -2.63 -8.84
N SER A 181 -5.98 -3.05 -9.37
CA SER A 181 -5.42 -2.51 -10.61
C SER A 181 -6.33 -2.82 -11.80
N PHE A 182 -6.90 -4.03 -11.86
CA PHE A 182 -7.87 -4.39 -12.90
C PHE A 182 -9.11 -3.48 -12.87
N ALA A 183 -9.66 -3.25 -11.66
CA ALA A 183 -10.83 -2.37 -11.51
C ALA A 183 -10.53 -0.92 -11.90
N ARG A 184 -9.32 -0.42 -11.61
CA ARG A 184 -8.87 0.92 -12.04
C ARG A 184 -8.73 1.00 -13.55
N PHE A 185 -8.06 0.03 -14.17
CA PHE A 185 -7.85 0.00 -15.62
C PHE A 185 -9.16 -0.01 -16.40
N THR A 186 -10.13 -0.84 -15.96
CA THR A 186 -11.43 -0.97 -16.62
C THR A 186 -12.38 0.19 -16.38
N LYS A 187 -12.18 0.98 -15.30
CA LYS A 187 -12.98 2.19 -14.99
C LYS A 187 -12.39 3.46 -15.58
N SER A 188 -11.09 3.49 -15.84
CA SER A 188 -10.46 4.62 -16.51
C SER A 188 -10.86 4.60 -17.97
N ASP A 189 -11.72 5.57 -18.37
CA ASP A 189 -11.94 5.88 -19.79
C ASP A 189 -10.64 6.44 -20.35
N PHE A 190 -9.74 5.54 -20.79
CA PHE A 190 -8.65 5.89 -21.68
C PHE A 190 -9.18 5.97 -23.12
N ALA A 191 -10.36 6.58 -23.31
CA ALA A 191 -10.93 6.83 -24.62
C ALA A 191 -10.76 8.30 -25.00
#